data_e6e96216edbd23af58152d395653daef
#
_entry.id   e6e96216edbd23af58152d395653daef
#
_cell.length_a   1.000
_cell.length_b   1.000
_cell.length_c   1.000
_cell.angle_alpha   90.00
_cell.angle_beta   90.00
_cell.angle_gamma   90.00
#
_symmetry.space_group_name_H-M   'P 1'
#
loop_
_entity.id
_entity.type
_entity.pdbx_description
1 polymer ?
#
loop_
_entity_poly.entity_id
_entity_poly.type
_entity_poly.pdbx_seq_one_letter_code
_entity_poly.pdbx_strand_id
1 'polypeptide(L)'
;MHQLRFRAVVLTIGVLFLSTIDYAFSQTIRVERLVNTPIIRPEMDGRMGSNIAGPSLIRVPDWIENPLGRYYLYFSDHRGLYIRLAYANTLTGPWRTYESGTLQIEQSHFPTSCPPCRDQSDNGNGPGAYPHVASPDVHVSNATQEIIMYVHGRDIGPQVTRVATSKDGIHFDGHPEILGRPYFRAFQHDNFTYALAMPGVMYRSSNGLSDFEEGPSLFTPDMRHSALLKRGNRLFVFWTERNDAPERIWVAHIDLSENWQMWTRSEPIEVLRPEFPWEGADLPIETSQGGAINVPVNQLRDPAIYEENGRVYLLYAVAGERGIALAEVHLTP
;
A
#
# COMPACT_ATOMS: atom_id res chain seq x y z
N MET A 1 93.50 -3.62 -14.88
CA MET A 1 92.27 -4.37 -14.65
C MET A 1 91.36 -3.51 -13.78
N HIS A 2 90.37 -2.82 -14.41
CA HIS A 2 89.42 -1.99 -13.72
C HIS A 2 88.10 -2.77 -13.61
N GLN A 3 87.64 -3.00 -12.43
CA GLN A 3 86.33 -3.59 -12.17
C GLN A 3 85.30 -2.47 -12.05
N LEU A 4 84.29 -2.45 -12.97
CA LEU A 4 83.13 -1.64 -12.84
C LEU A 4 82.10 -2.32 -11.90
N ARG A 5 81.73 -1.61 -10.87
CA ARG A 5 80.63 -2.01 -10.00
C ARG A 5 79.33 -1.35 -10.47
N PHE A 6 78.40 -2.15 -10.97
CA PHE A 6 77.00 -1.71 -11.22
C PHE A 6 76.23 -1.65 -9.91
N ARG A 7 75.66 -0.48 -9.59
CA ARG A 7 74.69 -0.32 -8.52
C ARG A 7 73.29 -0.43 -9.14
N ALA A 8 72.49 -1.42 -8.75
CA ALA A 8 71.09 -1.53 -9.08
C ALA A 8 70.30 -0.56 -8.20
N VAL A 9 69.51 0.32 -8.82
CA VAL A 9 68.53 1.18 -8.14
C VAL A 9 67.19 0.45 -8.18
N VAL A 10 66.68 0.04 -7.01
CA VAL A 10 65.34 -0.53 -6.89
C VAL A 10 64.38 0.63 -6.68
N LEU A 11 63.51 0.86 -7.68
CA LEU A 11 62.41 1.82 -7.63
C LEU A 11 61.21 1.12 -6.97
N THR A 12 60.89 1.47 -5.74
CA THR A 12 59.66 0.97 -5.07
C THR A 12 58.51 1.86 -5.46
N ILE A 13 57.60 1.37 -6.31
CA ILE A 13 56.35 2.05 -6.64
C ILE A 13 55.35 1.76 -5.53
N GLY A 14 55.11 2.74 -4.68
CA GLY A 14 54.04 2.69 -3.68
C GLY A 14 52.70 2.90 -4.34
N VAL A 15 51.87 1.87 -4.40
CA VAL A 15 50.46 1.99 -4.81
C VAL A 15 49.68 2.53 -3.61
N LEU A 16 49.28 3.81 -3.69
CA LEU A 16 48.32 4.39 -2.74
C LEU A 16 46.94 3.82 -3.06
N PHE A 17 46.42 2.95 -2.21
CA PHE A 17 45.03 2.60 -2.18
C PHE A 17 44.27 3.78 -1.56
N LEU A 18 43.62 4.63 -2.38
CA LEU A 18 42.59 5.54 -1.93
C LEU A 18 41.34 4.71 -1.64
N SER A 19 41.14 4.36 -0.36
CA SER A 19 39.85 3.87 0.11
C SER A 19 38.84 5.02 0.01
N THR A 20 37.97 4.97 -0.98
CA THR A 20 36.75 5.77 -0.99
C THR A 20 35.91 5.33 0.21
N ILE A 21 35.84 6.18 1.21
CA ILE A 21 34.85 6.01 2.30
C ILE A 21 33.52 6.37 1.65
N ASP A 22 32.79 5.36 1.24
CA ASP A 22 31.36 5.52 0.93
C ASP A 22 30.67 5.96 2.23
N TYR A 23 30.41 7.25 2.31
CA TYR A 23 29.46 7.75 3.30
C TYR A 23 28.09 7.19 2.89
N ALA A 24 27.72 6.07 3.49
CA ALA A 24 26.36 5.60 3.47
C ALA A 24 25.53 6.70 4.15
N PHE A 25 24.89 7.57 3.35
CA PHE A 25 23.87 8.46 3.84
C PHE A 25 22.74 7.60 4.41
N SER A 26 22.73 7.47 5.73
CA SER A 26 21.63 6.81 6.43
C SER A 26 20.39 7.69 6.21
N GLN A 27 19.54 7.27 5.29
CA GLN A 27 18.26 7.93 5.06
C GLN A 27 17.44 7.82 6.33
N THR A 28 17.15 8.96 6.98
CA THR A 28 16.27 8.99 8.15
C THR A 28 14.83 9.23 7.69
N ILE A 29 13.94 8.40 8.20
CA ILE A 29 12.50 8.51 7.98
C ILE A 29 11.88 8.94 9.30
N ARG A 30 11.17 10.07 9.29
CA ARG A 30 10.43 10.57 10.44
C ARG A 30 8.96 10.68 10.06
N VAL A 31 8.09 10.23 10.95
CA VAL A 31 6.64 10.34 10.79
C VAL A 31 6.09 11.27 11.85
N GLU A 32 5.20 12.19 11.43
CA GLU A 32 4.49 13.12 12.29
C GLU A 32 2.99 12.91 12.14
N ARG A 33 2.31 12.52 13.23
CA ARG A 33 0.86 12.37 13.25
C ARG A 33 0.21 13.73 13.12
N LEU A 34 -0.69 13.88 12.16
CA LEU A 34 -1.38 15.16 11.88
C LEU A 34 -2.71 15.30 12.61
N VAL A 35 -3.14 14.24 13.29
CA VAL A 35 -4.44 14.17 13.96
C VAL A 35 -4.31 13.49 15.33
N ASN A 36 -5.25 13.82 16.23
CA ASN A 36 -5.32 13.26 17.60
C ASN A 36 -6.40 12.16 17.72
N THR A 37 -7.12 11.90 16.64
CA THR A 37 -8.14 10.86 16.53
C THR A 37 -8.21 10.44 15.06
N PRO A 38 -8.70 9.24 14.74
CA PRO A 38 -8.87 8.83 13.35
C PRO A 38 -9.75 9.80 12.55
N ILE A 39 -9.38 10.07 11.31
CA ILE A 39 -10.17 10.92 10.38
C ILE A 39 -11.41 10.21 9.87
N ILE A 40 -11.40 8.88 9.83
CA ILE A 40 -12.55 8.01 9.58
C ILE A 40 -12.70 7.07 10.78
N ARG A 41 -13.90 6.98 11.33
CA ARG A 41 -14.20 6.16 12.50
C ARG A 41 -15.66 5.70 12.49
N PRO A 42 -16.00 4.61 13.20
CA PRO A 42 -17.34 4.00 13.16
C PRO A 42 -18.49 4.95 13.51
N GLU A 43 -18.26 5.89 14.41
CA GLU A 43 -19.30 6.82 14.93
C GLU A 43 -19.74 7.86 13.87
N MET A 44 -19.00 7.99 12.77
CA MET A 44 -19.35 8.95 11.71
C MET A 44 -20.59 8.51 10.92
N ASP A 45 -20.77 7.21 10.77
CA ASP A 45 -21.91 6.65 10.03
C ASP A 45 -22.16 5.21 10.50
N GLY A 46 -23.31 4.97 11.14
CA GLY A 46 -23.67 3.65 11.66
C GLY A 46 -23.75 2.54 10.61
N ARG A 47 -23.83 2.89 9.32
CA ARG A 47 -23.83 1.93 8.20
C ARG A 47 -22.45 1.36 7.92
N MET A 48 -21.40 2.06 8.29
CA MET A 48 -20.01 1.59 8.07
C MET A 48 -19.66 0.36 8.93
N GLY A 49 -20.43 0.12 10.00
CA GLY A 49 -20.02 -0.90 10.97
C GLY A 49 -18.73 -0.51 11.68
N SER A 50 -18.04 -1.49 12.20
CA SER A 50 -16.85 -1.27 13.03
C SER A 50 -15.54 -1.68 12.38
N ASN A 51 -15.57 -2.26 11.19
CA ASN A 51 -14.38 -2.64 10.44
C ASN A 51 -14.11 -1.60 9.34
N ILE A 52 -12.99 -0.88 9.44
CA ILE A 52 -12.60 0.24 8.60
C ILE A 52 -11.11 0.11 8.27
N ALA A 53 -10.79 -0.22 7.03
CA ALA A 53 -9.45 -0.56 6.58
C ALA A 53 -9.21 -0.24 5.10
N GLY A 54 -7.98 -0.43 4.63
CA GLY A 54 -7.60 -0.33 3.23
C GLY A 54 -7.83 1.03 2.60
N PRO A 55 -7.29 2.14 3.17
CA PRO A 55 -7.48 3.47 2.60
C PRO A 55 -6.78 3.64 1.25
N SER A 56 -7.36 4.49 0.39
CA SER A 56 -6.73 5.06 -0.79
C SER A 56 -7.26 6.46 -1.03
N LEU A 57 -6.38 7.44 -1.13
CA LEU A 57 -6.74 8.86 -1.19
C LEU A 57 -6.35 9.47 -2.54
N ILE A 58 -7.26 10.21 -3.13
CA ILE A 58 -6.97 11.06 -4.29
C ILE A 58 -7.39 12.50 -4.04
N ARG A 59 -6.69 13.45 -4.68
CA ARG A 59 -7.26 14.74 -4.99
C ARG A 59 -8.17 14.55 -6.20
N VAL A 60 -9.40 15.05 -6.08
CA VAL A 60 -10.37 15.00 -7.19
C VAL A 60 -9.82 15.85 -8.34
N PRO A 61 -9.67 15.30 -9.54
CA PRO A 61 -9.12 16.04 -10.66
C PRO A 61 -10.09 17.11 -11.18
N ASP A 62 -9.55 18.17 -11.73
CA ASP A 62 -10.31 19.36 -12.14
C ASP A 62 -11.26 19.11 -13.32
N TRP A 63 -11.14 17.98 -14.03
CA TRP A 63 -12.06 17.58 -15.10
C TRP A 63 -13.34 16.91 -14.59
N ILE A 64 -13.46 16.60 -13.29
CA ILE A 64 -14.72 16.13 -12.69
C ILE A 64 -15.58 17.34 -12.35
N GLU A 65 -16.74 17.39 -12.97
CA GLU A 65 -17.72 18.44 -12.71
C GLU A 65 -18.48 18.20 -11.40
N ASN A 66 -18.69 19.26 -10.61
CA ASN A 66 -19.46 19.25 -9.37
C ASN A 66 -19.04 18.17 -8.36
N PRO A 67 -17.75 18.05 -8.00
CA PRO A 67 -17.30 17.03 -7.07
C PRO A 67 -17.90 17.24 -5.67
N LEU A 68 -18.04 16.17 -4.89
CA LEU A 68 -18.52 16.22 -3.51
C LEU A 68 -17.58 16.99 -2.57
N GLY A 69 -16.30 17.01 -2.89
CA GLY A 69 -15.25 17.69 -2.18
C GLY A 69 -13.94 17.66 -2.94
N ARG A 70 -12.90 18.31 -2.40
CA ARG A 70 -11.58 18.39 -3.01
C ARG A 70 -10.83 17.04 -2.97
N TYR A 71 -11.11 16.22 -1.95
CA TYR A 71 -10.47 14.92 -1.74
C TYR A 71 -11.52 13.83 -1.63
N TYR A 72 -11.22 12.69 -2.24
CA TYR A 72 -11.96 11.44 -2.11
C TYR A 72 -11.07 10.41 -1.42
N LEU A 73 -11.55 9.85 -0.32
CA LEU A 73 -10.93 8.77 0.43
C LEU A 73 -11.77 7.52 0.26
N TYR A 74 -11.24 6.57 -0.48
CA TYR A 74 -11.83 5.24 -0.67
C TYR A 74 -11.30 4.32 0.43
N PHE A 75 -12.15 3.45 0.94
CA PHE A 75 -11.80 2.47 1.97
C PHE A 75 -12.83 1.34 1.99
N SER A 76 -12.61 0.33 2.81
CA SER A 76 -13.48 -0.84 2.83
C SER A 76 -13.71 -1.39 4.23
N ASP A 77 -14.70 -2.26 4.36
CA ASP A 77 -14.74 -3.33 5.34
C ASP A 77 -13.98 -4.53 4.76
N HIS A 78 -13.24 -5.25 5.57
CA HIS A 78 -12.51 -6.42 5.14
C HIS A 78 -13.41 -7.51 4.50
N ARG A 79 -14.69 -7.51 4.89
CA ARG A 79 -15.75 -8.40 4.35
C ARG A 79 -16.84 -7.63 3.63
N GLY A 80 -16.54 -6.41 3.18
CA GLY A 80 -17.50 -5.51 2.57
C GLY A 80 -17.97 -5.99 1.20
N LEU A 81 -19.22 -5.63 0.89
CA LEU A 81 -19.81 -5.89 -0.41
C LEU A 81 -19.70 -4.67 -1.34
N TYR A 82 -19.04 -3.62 -0.90
CA TYR A 82 -18.83 -2.39 -1.70
C TYR A 82 -17.62 -1.61 -1.18
N ILE A 83 -17.05 -0.79 -2.03
CA ILE A 83 -16.02 0.18 -1.65
C ILE A 83 -16.71 1.43 -1.11
N ARG A 84 -16.34 1.84 0.08
CA ARG A 84 -16.81 3.05 0.76
C ARG A 84 -16.11 4.28 0.23
N LEU A 85 -16.77 5.42 0.35
CA LEU A 85 -16.22 6.73 0.00
C LEU A 85 -16.49 7.73 1.12
N ALA A 86 -15.44 8.46 1.51
CA ALA A 86 -15.56 9.70 2.24
C ALA A 86 -14.97 10.85 1.42
N TYR A 87 -15.44 12.07 1.66
CA TYR A 87 -14.99 13.27 0.97
C TYR A 87 -14.78 14.43 1.93
N ALA A 88 -13.84 15.31 1.59
CA ALA A 88 -13.52 16.51 2.36
C ALA A 88 -12.88 17.59 1.48
N ASN A 89 -12.78 18.80 2.02
CA ASN A 89 -12.05 19.89 1.36
C ASN A 89 -10.62 20.08 1.91
N THR A 90 -10.28 19.45 3.01
CA THR A 90 -8.93 19.41 3.60
C THR A 90 -8.58 17.98 4.02
N LEU A 91 -7.28 17.66 4.05
CA LEU A 91 -6.80 16.32 4.37
C LEU A 91 -7.12 15.88 5.81
N THR A 92 -7.17 16.81 6.74
CA THR A 92 -7.55 16.56 8.14
C THR A 92 -9.05 16.58 8.38
N GLY A 93 -9.86 16.86 7.34
CA GLY A 93 -11.31 16.90 7.42
C GLY A 93 -11.88 18.30 7.70
N PRO A 94 -13.14 18.42 8.13
CA PRO A 94 -14.04 17.32 8.47
C PRO A 94 -14.41 16.46 7.25
N TRP A 95 -14.32 15.15 7.44
CA TRP A 95 -14.70 14.16 6.45
C TRP A 95 -16.20 13.83 6.55
N ARG A 96 -16.83 13.59 5.41
CA ARG A 96 -18.22 13.14 5.30
C ARG A 96 -18.26 11.84 4.51
N THR A 97 -19.06 10.88 4.92
CA THR A 97 -19.27 9.64 4.19
C THR A 97 -20.28 9.83 3.09
N TYR A 98 -20.03 9.21 1.95
CA TYR A 98 -21.00 9.11 0.85
C TYR A 98 -21.83 7.84 1.05
N GLU A 99 -23.15 8.02 1.15
CA GLU A 99 -24.08 6.98 1.62
C GLU A 99 -24.04 5.69 0.81
N SER A 100 -24.03 5.81 -0.51
CA SER A 100 -24.11 4.67 -1.42
C SER A 100 -22.78 3.93 -1.56
N GLY A 101 -21.66 4.52 -1.10
CA GLY A 101 -20.35 4.05 -1.48
C GLY A 101 -20.07 4.20 -2.97
N THR A 102 -19.16 3.42 -3.51
CA THR A 102 -18.77 3.47 -4.93
C THR A 102 -18.98 2.10 -5.60
N LEU A 103 -17.89 1.39 -5.93
CA LEU A 103 -17.97 0.08 -6.59
C LEU A 103 -18.72 -0.94 -5.72
N GLN A 104 -19.86 -1.42 -6.21
CA GLN A 104 -20.61 -2.51 -5.58
C GLN A 104 -20.06 -3.86 -6.06
N ILE A 105 -20.24 -4.92 -5.27
CA ILE A 105 -19.73 -6.25 -5.62
C ILE A 105 -20.36 -6.77 -6.93
N GLU A 106 -21.61 -6.44 -7.20
CA GLU A 106 -22.31 -6.80 -8.43
C GLU A 106 -21.68 -6.21 -9.68
N GLN A 107 -21.00 -5.06 -9.54
CA GLN A 107 -20.31 -4.35 -10.62
C GLN A 107 -18.84 -4.76 -10.74
N SER A 108 -18.31 -5.46 -9.73
CA SER A 108 -16.88 -5.79 -9.61
C SER A 108 -16.44 -7.05 -10.35
N HIS A 109 -17.38 -7.82 -10.87
CA HIS A 109 -17.20 -9.17 -11.42
C HIS A 109 -16.71 -10.22 -10.41
N PHE A 110 -16.65 -9.90 -9.12
CA PHE A 110 -16.50 -10.93 -8.09
C PHE A 110 -17.83 -11.66 -7.83
N PRO A 111 -17.79 -12.94 -7.44
CA PRO A 111 -18.99 -13.66 -7.04
C PRO A 111 -19.75 -12.95 -5.92
N THR A 112 -21.05 -12.78 -6.10
CA THR A 112 -21.95 -12.16 -5.11
C THR A 112 -22.46 -13.14 -4.07
N SER A 113 -22.28 -14.44 -4.31
CA SER A 113 -22.60 -15.52 -3.38
C SER A 113 -21.49 -16.56 -3.39
N CYS A 114 -21.19 -17.15 -2.25
CA CYS A 114 -20.32 -18.31 -2.24
C CYS A 114 -21.09 -19.53 -2.71
N PRO A 115 -20.58 -20.38 -3.65
CA PRO A 115 -20.98 -21.78 -3.73
C PRO A 115 -20.64 -22.38 -2.37
N PRO A 116 -21.52 -23.24 -1.78
CA PRO A 116 -21.81 -23.28 -0.35
C PRO A 116 -20.57 -22.97 0.50
N CYS A 117 -20.56 -21.79 1.11
CA CYS A 117 -19.51 -21.34 1.98
C CYS A 117 -19.39 -22.34 3.10
N ARG A 118 -18.43 -23.22 3.01
CA ARG A 118 -18.17 -24.22 4.03
C ARG A 118 -17.78 -23.47 5.29
N ASP A 119 -18.69 -23.57 6.23
CA ASP A 119 -18.50 -23.35 7.64
C ASP A 119 -18.05 -21.93 8.08
N GLN A 120 -18.94 -21.24 8.76
CA GLN A 120 -18.67 -19.97 9.45
C GLN A 120 -17.65 -20.12 10.60
N SER A 121 -17.21 -21.33 10.91
CA SER A 121 -16.23 -21.64 11.96
C SER A 121 -14.78 -21.30 11.58
N ASP A 122 -14.54 -20.95 10.32
CA ASP A 122 -13.18 -20.77 9.79
C ASP A 122 -12.71 -19.32 9.90
N ASN A 123 -12.89 -18.62 11.00
CA ASN A 123 -12.33 -17.30 11.33
C ASN A 123 -11.97 -16.38 10.14
N GLY A 124 -12.60 -16.60 8.98
CA GLY A 124 -12.40 -15.85 7.74
C GLY A 124 -11.12 -16.18 6.95
N ASN A 125 -10.34 -17.16 7.35
CA ASN A 125 -9.07 -17.54 6.73
C ASN A 125 -9.15 -18.78 5.83
N GLY A 126 -10.27 -19.49 5.82
CA GLY A 126 -10.45 -20.69 5.03
C GLY A 126 -10.89 -20.44 3.58
N PRO A 127 -10.74 -21.45 2.72
CA PRO A 127 -10.95 -21.35 1.27
C PRO A 127 -12.40 -21.19 0.83
N GLY A 128 -13.31 -20.74 1.68
CA GLY A 128 -14.71 -20.66 1.33
C GLY A 128 -15.45 -19.50 1.96
N ALA A 129 -14.71 -18.52 2.50
CA ALA A 129 -15.27 -17.70 3.53
C ALA A 129 -16.46 -16.84 3.12
N TYR A 130 -16.35 -15.93 2.17
CA TYR A 130 -17.45 -14.98 1.89
C TYR A 130 -17.18 -14.16 0.63
N PRO A 131 -18.22 -13.70 -0.08
CA PRO A 131 -18.06 -12.70 -1.13
C PRO A 131 -17.60 -11.38 -0.51
N HIS A 132 -16.67 -10.71 -1.16
CA HIS A 132 -16.23 -9.37 -0.75
C HIS A 132 -15.52 -8.65 -1.90
N VAL A 133 -15.49 -7.32 -1.79
CA VAL A 133 -14.64 -6.42 -2.55
C VAL A 133 -14.00 -5.44 -1.57
N ALA A 134 -12.66 -5.33 -1.57
CA ALA A 134 -11.95 -4.59 -0.54
C ALA A 134 -10.61 -4.00 -0.99
N SER A 135 -9.99 -3.21 -0.11
CA SER A 135 -8.65 -2.62 -0.18
C SER A 135 -8.35 -1.93 -1.51
N PRO A 136 -9.11 -0.89 -1.85
CA PRO A 136 -8.90 -0.15 -3.09
C PRO A 136 -7.50 0.45 -3.18
N ASP A 137 -6.97 0.52 -4.40
CA ASP A 137 -5.81 1.30 -4.78
C ASP A 137 -6.20 2.18 -5.96
N VAL A 138 -6.33 3.49 -5.73
CA VAL A 138 -7.01 4.40 -6.65
C VAL A 138 -6.04 5.40 -7.25
N HIS A 139 -6.07 5.50 -8.57
CA HIS A 139 -5.19 6.35 -9.38
C HIS A 139 -5.99 7.27 -10.30
N VAL A 140 -5.47 8.46 -10.56
CA VAL A 140 -6.03 9.42 -11.51
C VAL A 140 -5.22 9.37 -12.80
N SER A 141 -5.87 9.03 -13.91
CA SER A 141 -5.31 9.15 -15.26
C SER A 141 -5.80 10.43 -15.92
N ASN A 142 -4.96 11.46 -15.93
CA ASN A 142 -5.30 12.70 -16.66
C ASN A 142 -5.28 12.51 -18.17
N ALA A 143 -4.52 11.54 -18.68
CA ALA A 143 -4.42 11.28 -20.12
C ALA A 143 -5.73 10.74 -20.70
N THR A 144 -6.42 9.85 -19.96
CA THR A 144 -7.70 9.25 -20.37
C THR A 144 -8.90 9.91 -19.70
N GLN A 145 -8.66 10.84 -18.76
CA GLN A 145 -9.68 11.40 -17.87
C GLN A 145 -10.50 10.29 -17.21
N GLU A 146 -9.80 9.39 -16.51
CA GLU A 146 -10.39 8.27 -15.78
C GLU A 146 -9.78 8.15 -14.40
N ILE A 147 -10.58 7.65 -13.48
CA ILE A 147 -10.13 7.16 -12.20
C ILE A 147 -10.09 5.64 -12.29
N ILE A 148 -8.90 5.08 -11.99
CA ILE A 148 -8.62 3.64 -12.05
C ILE A 148 -8.55 3.14 -10.61
N MET A 149 -9.28 2.07 -10.30
CA MET A 149 -9.34 1.46 -8.98
C MET A 149 -9.00 -0.03 -9.08
N TYR A 150 -7.87 -0.43 -8.50
CA TYR A 150 -7.57 -1.84 -8.28
C TYR A 150 -8.23 -2.27 -6.97
N VAL A 151 -8.92 -3.41 -6.99
CA VAL A 151 -9.58 -3.98 -5.83
C VAL A 151 -9.31 -5.46 -5.76
N HIS A 152 -9.30 -6.02 -4.57
CA HIS A 152 -9.28 -7.47 -4.44
C HIS A 152 -10.61 -7.99 -3.93
N GLY A 153 -10.86 -9.23 -4.25
CA GLY A 153 -12.00 -10.00 -3.80
C GLY A 153 -11.73 -11.48 -3.95
N ARG A 154 -12.64 -12.29 -3.50
CA ARG A 154 -12.57 -13.73 -3.70
C ARG A 154 -13.20 -14.09 -5.03
N ASP A 155 -12.44 -14.80 -5.88
CA ASP A 155 -12.99 -15.49 -7.04
C ASP A 155 -13.39 -16.93 -6.66
N ILE A 156 -13.69 -17.78 -7.64
CA ILE A 156 -13.91 -19.21 -7.40
C ILE A 156 -12.58 -19.83 -6.96
N GLY A 157 -12.33 -19.83 -5.62
CA GLY A 157 -11.07 -20.29 -5.03
C GLY A 157 -10.28 -19.17 -4.36
N PRO A 158 -9.15 -18.70 -4.92
CA PRO A 158 -8.28 -17.73 -4.28
C PRO A 158 -8.84 -16.31 -4.27
N GLN A 159 -8.25 -15.45 -3.44
CA GLN A 159 -8.39 -14.01 -3.60
C GLN A 159 -7.52 -13.54 -4.77
N VAL A 160 -8.05 -12.62 -5.56
CA VAL A 160 -7.39 -12.08 -6.75
C VAL A 160 -7.64 -10.57 -6.84
N THR A 161 -6.89 -9.88 -7.68
CA THR A 161 -7.10 -8.48 -8.02
C THR A 161 -7.83 -8.34 -9.35
N ARG A 162 -8.80 -7.42 -9.39
CA ARG A 162 -9.44 -6.89 -10.61
C ARG A 162 -9.29 -5.37 -10.64
N VAL A 163 -9.64 -4.77 -11.75
CA VAL A 163 -9.67 -3.31 -11.92
C VAL A 163 -11.08 -2.83 -12.24
N ALA A 164 -11.38 -1.62 -11.81
CA ALA A 164 -12.57 -0.88 -12.20
C ALA A 164 -12.19 0.54 -12.63
N THR A 165 -12.95 1.14 -13.52
CA THR A 165 -12.73 2.50 -14.03
C THR A 165 -13.95 3.38 -13.82
N SER A 166 -13.72 4.70 -13.68
CA SER A 166 -14.77 5.68 -13.46
C SER A 166 -14.44 7.00 -14.14
N LYS A 167 -15.48 7.74 -14.57
CA LYS A 167 -15.35 9.12 -15.07
C LYS A 167 -15.65 10.18 -14.03
N ASP A 168 -16.22 9.83 -12.90
CA ASP A 168 -16.63 10.77 -11.84
C ASP A 168 -16.06 10.43 -10.44
N GLY A 169 -15.41 9.26 -10.31
CA GLY A 169 -14.85 8.77 -9.05
C GLY A 169 -15.91 8.23 -8.08
N ILE A 170 -17.15 8.11 -8.50
CA ILE A 170 -18.26 7.58 -7.71
C ILE A 170 -18.84 6.31 -8.33
N HIS A 171 -19.13 6.36 -9.61
CA HIS A 171 -19.70 5.24 -10.37
C HIS A 171 -18.56 4.52 -11.10
N PHE A 172 -18.29 3.31 -10.70
CA PHE A 172 -17.21 2.47 -11.25
C PHE A 172 -17.78 1.28 -12.00
N ASP A 173 -17.19 1.01 -13.17
CA ASP A 173 -17.43 -0.18 -13.96
C ASP A 173 -16.23 -1.13 -13.82
N GLY A 174 -16.48 -2.33 -13.27
CA GLY A 174 -15.48 -3.37 -13.11
C GLY A 174 -15.11 -4.03 -14.43
N HIS A 175 -13.87 -4.53 -14.50
CA HIS A 175 -13.39 -5.32 -15.63
C HIS A 175 -13.31 -6.80 -15.20
N PRO A 176 -13.68 -7.74 -16.08
CA PRO A 176 -13.79 -9.15 -15.72
C PRO A 176 -12.44 -9.86 -15.57
N GLU A 177 -11.36 -9.27 -16.05
CA GLU A 177 -10.05 -9.90 -16.07
C GLU A 177 -9.43 -9.99 -14.69
N ILE A 178 -8.83 -11.14 -14.38
CA ILE A 178 -8.00 -11.34 -13.19
C ILE A 178 -6.61 -10.82 -13.50
N LEU A 179 -6.14 -9.83 -12.74
CA LEU A 179 -4.84 -9.21 -12.96
C LEU A 179 -3.70 -9.93 -12.23
N GLY A 180 -4.01 -10.62 -11.13
CA GLY A 180 -3.02 -11.34 -10.33
C GLY A 180 -3.45 -11.57 -8.90
N ARG A 181 -2.47 -11.72 -8.00
CA ARG A 181 -2.66 -11.94 -6.57
C ARG A 181 -3.36 -10.73 -5.92
N PRO A 182 -3.96 -10.90 -4.72
CA PRO A 182 -4.70 -9.82 -4.07
C PRO A 182 -3.80 -8.65 -3.64
N TYR A 183 -4.46 -7.50 -3.37
CA TYR A 183 -3.85 -6.29 -2.81
C TYR A 183 -2.83 -5.62 -3.75
N PHE A 184 -3.15 -5.44 -5.03
CA PHE A 184 -2.31 -4.61 -5.91
C PHE A 184 -2.14 -3.21 -5.33
N ARG A 185 -0.90 -2.74 -5.37
CA ARG A 185 -0.51 -1.34 -5.24
C ARG A 185 0.30 -0.99 -6.48
N ALA A 186 -0.25 -0.12 -7.32
CA ALA A 186 0.28 0.16 -8.64
C ALA A 186 1.16 1.41 -8.68
N PHE A 187 2.12 1.45 -9.60
CA PHE A 187 2.92 2.63 -9.90
C PHE A 187 3.39 2.60 -11.35
N GLN A 188 3.70 3.79 -11.87
CA GLN A 188 4.25 3.93 -13.22
C GLN A 188 5.79 3.99 -13.16
N HIS A 189 6.45 3.20 -13.99
CA HIS A 189 7.89 3.29 -14.21
C HIS A 189 8.20 2.97 -15.66
N ASP A 190 9.02 3.85 -16.29
CA ASP A 190 9.24 3.86 -17.73
C ASP A 190 7.89 3.84 -18.48
N ASN A 191 7.67 2.90 -19.36
CA ASN A 191 6.42 2.82 -20.14
C ASN A 191 5.49 1.71 -19.64
N PHE A 192 5.66 1.27 -18.38
CA PHE A 192 4.88 0.19 -17.80
C PHE A 192 4.16 0.61 -16.53
N THR A 193 3.04 -0.02 -16.29
CA THR A 193 2.40 -0.09 -14.99
C THR A 193 2.93 -1.31 -14.26
N TYR A 194 3.53 -1.08 -13.11
CA TYR A 194 3.93 -2.14 -12.18
C TYR A 194 2.94 -2.19 -11.03
N ALA A 195 2.83 -3.35 -10.41
CA ALA A 195 2.07 -3.52 -9.18
C ALA A 195 2.79 -4.46 -8.21
N LEU A 196 2.71 -4.14 -6.93
CA LEU A 196 3.12 -5.03 -5.85
C LEU A 196 1.88 -5.67 -5.25
N ALA A 197 1.82 -6.99 -5.27
CA ALA A 197 0.73 -7.78 -4.69
C ALA A 197 1.16 -8.50 -3.41
N MET A 198 0.21 -8.84 -2.54
CA MET A 198 0.49 -9.66 -1.36
C MET A 198 0.80 -11.13 -1.77
N PRO A 199 1.84 -11.77 -1.20
CA PRO A 199 2.79 -11.27 -0.20
C PRO A 199 4.11 -10.77 -0.81
N GLY A 200 4.09 -9.63 -1.52
CA GLY A 200 5.29 -8.99 -2.04
C GLY A 200 5.74 -9.47 -3.41
N VAL A 201 4.80 -9.88 -4.26
CA VAL A 201 5.06 -10.31 -5.64
C VAL A 201 4.87 -9.14 -6.59
N MET A 202 5.86 -8.88 -7.43
CA MET A 202 5.80 -7.84 -8.45
C MET A 202 5.03 -8.33 -9.69
N TYR A 203 4.31 -7.40 -10.30
CA TYR A 203 3.61 -7.56 -11.58
C TYR A 203 3.93 -6.41 -12.51
N ARG A 204 3.80 -6.63 -13.82
CA ARG A 204 4.01 -5.60 -14.84
C ARG A 204 3.01 -5.74 -15.99
N SER A 205 2.46 -4.61 -16.45
CA SER A 205 1.58 -4.51 -17.62
C SER A 205 1.94 -3.30 -18.46
N SER A 206 1.69 -3.37 -19.76
CA SER A 206 1.89 -2.25 -20.69
C SER A 206 0.76 -1.21 -20.64
N ASN A 207 -0.43 -1.58 -20.20
CA ASN A 207 -1.61 -0.70 -20.18
C ASN A 207 -2.21 -0.46 -18.80
N GLY A 208 -1.80 -1.27 -17.79
CA GLY A 208 -2.29 -1.18 -16.42
C GLY A 208 -3.72 -1.71 -16.21
N LEU A 209 -4.39 -2.19 -17.24
CA LEU A 209 -5.78 -2.67 -17.14
C LEU A 209 -5.91 -4.17 -17.41
N SER A 210 -4.91 -4.77 -18.07
CA SER A 210 -4.89 -6.17 -18.45
C SER A 210 -3.47 -6.71 -18.57
N ASP A 211 -3.33 -8.00 -18.86
CA ASP A 211 -2.08 -8.66 -19.26
C ASP A 211 -0.92 -8.42 -18.29
N PHE A 212 -1.17 -8.51 -16.98
CA PHE A 212 -0.12 -8.40 -15.99
C PHE A 212 0.74 -9.66 -15.94
N GLU A 213 2.03 -9.49 -16.22
CA GLU A 213 3.07 -10.51 -16.09
C GLU A 213 3.55 -10.62 -14.64
N GLU A 214 3.54 -11.82 -14.05
CA GLU A 214 4.08 -12.06 -12.69
C GLU A 214 5.61 -12.06 -12.74
N GLY A 215 6.22 -11.39 -11.78
CA GLY A 215 7.66 -11.21 -11.64
C GLY A 215 8.22 -11.73 -10.31
N PRO A 216 9.32 -11.13 -9.80
CA PRO A 216 9.98 -11.61 -8.59
C PRO A 216 9.13 -11.40 -7.33
N SER A 217 9.32 -12.29 -6.35
CA SER A 217 8.83 -12.13 -4.99
C SER A 217 9.92 -11.47 -4.15
N LEU A 218 9.64 -10.30 -3.59
CA LEU A 218 10.65 -9.44 -2.91
C LEU A 218 10.53 -9.44 -1.39
N PHE A 219 9.46 -10.01 -0.85
CA PHE A 219 9.17 -9.98 0.58
C PHE A 219 8.93 -11.38 1.14
N THR A 220 8.87 -11.47 2.46
CA THR A 220 8.54 -12.71 3.16
C THR A 220 7.08 -13.11 2.95
N PRO A 221 6.71 -14.37 3.15
CA PRO A 221 5.32 -14.81 3.09
C PRO A 221 4.40 -14.11 4.12
N ASP A 222 4.96 -13.45 5.12
CA ASP A 222 4.22 -12.74 6.17
C ASP A 222 3.89 -11.30 5.81
N MET A 223 4.51 -10.75 4.75
CA MET A 223 4.19 -9.43 4.22
C MET A 223 2.71 -9.36 3.83
N ARG A 224 2.07 -8.30 4.27
CA ARG A 224 0.68 -7.97 3.93
C ARG A 224 0.57 -6.48 3.65
N HIS A 225 -0.57 -6.00 3.34
CA HIS A 225 -0.91 -4.60 3.05
C HIS A 225 0.29 -3.68 2.80
N SER A 226 0.40 -3.13 1.62
CA SER A 226 1.51 -2.23 1.28
C SER A 226 1.03 -0.89 0.74
N ALA A 227 1.94 0.08 0.71
CA ALA A 227 1.80 1.35 0.03
C ALA A 227 3.11 1.71 -0.65
N LEU A 228 3.04 2.42 -1.76
CA LEU A 228 4.19 2.70 -2.61
C LEU A 228 4.42 4.20 -2.76
N LEU A 229 5.70 4.61 -2.70
CA LEU A 229 6.15 5.97 -3.00
C LEU A 229 7.34 5.92 -3.94
N LYS A 230 7.19 6.40 -5.16
CA LYS A 230 8.28 6.45 -6.14
C LYS A 230 8.99 7.80 -6.12
N ARG A 231 10.32 7.79 -6.11
CA ARG A 231 11.22 8.94 -6.23
C ARG A 231 12.31 8.65 -7.25
N GLY A 232 12.16 9.15 -8.45
CA GLY A 232 13.08 8.80 -9.54
C GLY A 232 13.12 7.28 -9.76
N ASN A 233 14.30 6.69 -9.65
CA ASN A 233 14.51 5.24 -9.75
C ASN A 233 14.44 4.52 -8.39
N ARG A 234 13.94 5.16 -7.34
CA ARG A 234 13.78 4.52 -6.04
C ARG A 234 12.30 4.38 -5.70
N LEU A 235 11.90 3.15 -5.38
CA LEU A 235 10.56 2.83 -4.90
C LEU A 235 10.63 2.53 -3.40
N PHE A 236 9.98 3.34 -2.59
CA PHE A 236 9.76 3.06 -1.17
C PHE A 236 8.49 2.23 -1.03
N VAL A 237 8.60 1.12 -0.32
CA VAL A 237 7.50 0.23 0.00
C VAL A 237 7.27 0.31 1.49
N PHE A 238 6.09 0.77 1.88
CA PHE A 238 5.60 0.74 3.27
C PHE A 238 4.70 -0.48 3.39
N TRP A 239 4.85 -1.27 4.47
CA TRP A 239 4.03 -2.48 4.64
C TRP A 239 3.86 -2.87 6.11
N THR A 240 2.97 -3.82 6.36
CA THR A 240 2.84 -4.51 7.64
C THR A 240 3.07 -6.01 7.48
N GLU A 241 3.31 -6.73 8.58
CA GLU A 241 3.57 -8.17 8.55
C GLU A 241 2.68 -8.91 9.55
N ARG A 242 2.26 -10.10 9.17
CA ARG A 242 1.71 -11.07 10.12
C ARG A 242 2.82 -11.53 11.07
N ASN A 243 2.44 -12.04 12.22
CA ASN A 243 3.34 -12.51 13.26
C ASN A 243 4.18 -11.41 13.94
N ASP A 244 3.98 -10.13 13.58
CA ASP A 244 4.58 -9.00 14.29
C ASP A 244 3.84 -8.71 15.61
N ALA A 245 4.54 -8.20 16.61
CA ALA A 245 4.00 -7.94 17.95
C ALA A 245 4.59 -6.64 18.56
N PRO A 246 3.84 -5.52 18.51
CA PRO A 246 2.59 -5.29 17.80
C PRO A 246 2.79 -5.22 16.28
N GLU A 247 1.75 -5.46 15.49
CA GLU A 247 1.78 -5.18 14.05
C GLU A 247 2.00 -3.69 13.83
N ARG A 248 2.99 -3.36 13.01
CA ARG A 248 3.51 -2.01 12.81
C ARG A 248 3.82 -1.75 11.34
N ILE A 249 4.12 -0.51 10.99
CA ILE A 249 4.46 -0.14 9.62
C ILE A 249 5.98 -0.12 9.46
N TRP A 250 6.45 -0.89 8.49
CA TRP A 250 7.82 -0.97 8.02
C TRP A 250 8.01 -0.21 6.72
N VAL A 251 9.25 0.13 6.36
CA VAL A 251 9.61 0.62 5.04
C VAL A 251 10.92 -0.01 4.58
N ALA A 252 11.00 -0.30 3.29
CA ALA A 252 12.23 -0.60 2.56
C ALA A 252 12.21 0.15 1.22
N HIS A 253 13.34 0.19 0.53
CA HIS A 253 13.38 0.71 -0.82
C HIS A 253 13.86 -0.36 -1.80
N ILE A 254 13.47 -0.17 -3.06
CA ILE A 254 13.87 -0.98 -4.22
C ILE A 254 14.51 -0.02 -5.22
N ASP A 255 15.68 -0.37 -5.76
CA ASP A 255 16.29 0.36 -6.87
C ASP A 255 15.70 -0.14 -8.19
N LEU A 256 15.05 0.76 -8.91
CA LEU A 256 14.37 0.47 -10.19
C LEU A 256 15.29 0.63 -11.41
N SER A 257 16.55 0.97 -11.24
CA SER A 257 17.50 1.16 -12.34
C SER A 257 17.91 -0.14 -13.03
N GLU A 258 17.80 -1.26 -12.33
CA GLU A 258 18.09 -2.59 -12.84
C GLU A 258 16.91 -3.21 -13.59
N ASN A 259 17.17 -4.31 -14.31
CA ASN A 259 16.09 -5.11 -14.88
C ASN A 259 15.11 -5.55 -13.77
N TRP A 260 13.82 -5.34 -13.97
CA TRP A 260 12.79 -5.57 -12.97
C TRP A 260 12.74 -7.01 -12.42
N GLN A 261 13.18 -7.99 -13.20
CA GLN A 261 13.34 -9.38 -12.75
C GLN A 261 14.46 -9.58 -11.73
N MET A 262 15.35 -8.60 -11.59
CA MET A 262 16.50 -8.60 -10.67
C MET A 262 16.29 -7.68 -9.48
N TRP A 263 15.15 -7.02 -9.36
CA TRP A 263 14.89 -6.13 -8.24
C TRP A 263 14.98 -6.85 -6.90
N THR A 264 15.56 -6.17 -5.95
CA THR A 264 15.66 -6.60 -4.56
C THR A 264 15.34 -5.44 -3.65
N ARG A 265 14.84 -5.73 -2.45
CA ARG A 265 14.60 -4.70 -1.43
C ARG A 265 15.81 -4.49 -0.52
N SER A 266 15.93 -3.29 0.05
CA SER A 266 16.84 -3.01 1.16
C SER A 266 16.37 -3.68 2.46
N GLU A 267 17.21 -3.63 3.51
CA GLU A 267 16.78 -3.99 4.86
C GLU A 267 15.62 -3.10 5.34
N PRO A 268 14.65 -3.63 6.11
CA PRO A 268 13.52 -2.90 6.60
C PRO A 268 13.89 -1.92 7.73
N ILE A 269 13.19 -0.78 7.76
CA ILE A 269 13.26 0.20 8.83
C ILE A 269 11.84 0.36 9.41
N GLU A 270 11.71 0.36 10.73
CA GLU A 270 10.43 0.67 11.38
C GLU A 270 10.06 2.14 11.18
N VAL A 271 8.82 2.37 10.77
CA VAL A 271 8.29 3.71 10.49
C VAL A 271 7.33 4.18 11.57
N LEU A 272 6.41 3.32 11.99
CA LEU A 272 5.33 3.68 12.89
C LEU A 272 4.79 2.45 13.61
N ARG A 273 4.58 2.58 14.94
CA ARG A 273 3.88 1.60 15.77
C ARG A 273 2.78 2.29 16.59
N PRO A 274 1.83 1.56 17.19
CA PRO A 274 0.86 2.16 18.10
C PRO A 274 1.56 2.86 19.27
N GLU A 275 1.23 4.14 19.50
CA GLU A 275 1.76 4.94 20.60
C GLU A 275 0.66 5.65 21.39
N PHE A 276 -0.54 5.77 20.81
CA PHE A 276 -1.67 6.47 21.43
C PHE A 276 -2.83 5.53 21.71
N PRO A 277 -3.68 5.81 22.73
CA PRO A 277 -4.85 4.99 23.04
C PRO A 277 -5.76 4.73 21.83
N TRP A 278 -5.96 5.74 20.99
CA TRP A 278 -6.79 5.63 19.79
C TRP A 278 -6.14 4.77 18.67
N GLU A 279 -4.84 4.49 18.76
CA GLU A 279 -4.13 3.53 17.91
C GLU A 279 -4.16 2.11 18.50
N GLY A 280 -4.67 1.95 19.73
CA GLY A 280 -4.71 0.70 20.46
C GLY A 280 -3.51 0.47 21.38
N ALA A 281 -2.66 1.49 21.64
CA ALA A 281 -1.43 1.33 22.43
C ALA A 281 -1.66 0.86 23.88
N ASP A 282 -2.83 1.12 24.44
CA ASP A 282 -3.20 0.68 25.81
C ASP A 282 -3.67 -0.77 25.87
N LEU A 283 -3.85 -1.43 24.71
CA LEU A 283 -4.28 -2.80 24.62
C LEU A 283 -3.08 -3.76 24.71
N PRO A 284 -3.31 -5.03 25.07
CA PRO A 284 -2.23 -6.01 25.13
C PRO A 284 -1.45 -6.11 23.81
N ILE A 285 -0.14 -6.27 23.91
CA ILE A 285 0.71 -6.58 22.76
C ILE A 285 0.52 -8.07 22.45
N GLU A 286 -0.05 -8.36 21.29
CA GLU A 286 -0.29 -9.71 20.81
C GLU A 286 0.27 -9.90 19.42
N THR A 287 0.65 -11.13 19.10
CA THR A 287 1.11 -11.49 17.75
C THR A 287 -0.03 -11.33 16.76
N SER A 288 0.20 -10.57 15.70
CA SER A 288 -0.80 -10.32 14.67
C SER A 288 -1.09 -11.57 13.84
N GLN A 289 -2.34 -11.68 13.43
CA GLN A 289 -2.82 -12.81 12.63
C GLN A 289 -3.36 -12.30 11.29
N GLY A 290 -3.38 -13.17 10.29
CA GLY A 290 -4.02 -12.88 9.01
C GLY A 290 -5.54 -12.75 9.12
N GLY A 291 -6.15 -12.06 8.14
CA GLY A 291 -7.59 -11.88 8.04
C GLY A 291 -8.12 -10.66 8.79
N ALA A 292 -9.45 -10.51 8.79
CA ALA A 292 -10.15 -9.41 9.41
C ALA A 292 -10.03 -9.43 10.93
N ILE A 293 -9.95 -8.26 11.55
CA ILE A 293 -10.06 -8.11 12.99
C ILE A 293 -11.21 -7.18 13.34
N ASN A 294 -12.15 -7.68 14.14
CA ASN A 294 -13.40 -6.96 14.45
C ASN A 294 -13.44 -6.41 15.89
N VAL A 295 -12.34 -6.54 16.61
CA VAL A 295 -12.15 -6.00 17.95
C VAL A 295 -10.96 -5.05 17.96
N PRO A 296 -10.93 -4.05 18.85
CA PRO A 296 -9.74 -3.21 18.98
C PRO A 296 -8.54 -4.04 19.45
N VAL A 297 -7.40 -3.82 18.81
CA VAL A 297 -6.11 -4.47 19.13
C VAL A 297 -4.97 -3.46 19.04
N ASN A 298 -3.84 -3.76 19.68
CA ASN A 298 -2.63 -2.96 19.60
C ASN A 298 -1.90 -3.23 18.26
N GLN A 299 -2.43 -2.68 17.15
CA GLN A 299 -1.91 -2.93 15.80
C GLN A 299 -2.20 -1.75 14.87
N LEU A 300 -1.23 -1.40 14.02
CA LEU A 300 -1.42 -0.55 12.85
C LEU A 300 -1.41 -1.41 11.59
N ARG A 301 -2.32 -1.12 10.65
CA ARG A 301 -2.50 -1.91 9.42
C ARG A 301 -2.71 -1.01 8.20
N ASP A 302 -2.76 -1.60 7.03
CA ASP A 302 -3.21 -1.01 5.76
C ASP A 302 -2.62 0.38 5.48
N PRO A 303 -1.29 0.53 5.36
CA PRO A 303 -0.72 1.80 4.97
C PRO A 303 -1.18 2.20 3.56
N ALA A 304 -1.37 3.50 3.34
CA ALA A 304 -1.55 4.11 2.04
C ALA A 304 -0.77 5.41 1.95
N ILE A 305 -0.17 5.69 0.81
CA ILE A 305 0.59 6.92 0.58
C ILE A 305 -0.20 7.86 -0.32
N TYR A 306 -0.23 9.12 0.06
CA TYR A 306 -0.71 10.21 -0.76
C TYR A 306 0.34 11.32 -0.81
N GLU A 307 0.52 11.92 -1.97
CA GLU A 307 1.48 13.00 -2.16
C GLU A 307 0.81 14.23 -2.76
N GLU A 308 1.04 15.39 -2.16
CA GLU A 308 0.62 16.68 -2.69
C GLU A 308 1.61 17.80 -2.31
N ASN A 309 1.96 18.65 -3.27
CA ASN A 309 2.84 19.81 -3.07
C ASN A 309 4.20 19.47 -2.41
N GLY A 310 4.77 18.33 -2.76
CA GLY A 310 6.04 17.85 -2.23
C GLY A 310 5.98 17.29 -0.80
N ARG A 311 4.79 17.24 -0.20
CA ARG A 311 4.55 16.58 1.09
C ARG A 311 4.02 15.19 0.89
N VAL A 312 4.48 14.26 1.72
CA VAL A 312 4.08 12.84 1.70
C VAL A 312 3.21 12.56 2.90
N TYR A 313 2.03 12.04 2.67
CA TYR A 313 1.07 11.69 3.70
C TYR A 313 0.93 10.18 3.77
N LEU A 314 0.90 9.65 5.00
CA LEU A 314 0.64 8.26 5.31
C LEU A 314 -0.74 8.14 5.96
N LEU A 315 -1.64 7.44 5.29
CA LEU A 315 -2.88 6.97 5.88
C LEU A 315 -2.66 5.55 6.38
N TYR A 316 -3.28 5.19 7.49
CA TYR A 316 -3.14 3.85 8.06
C TYR A 316 -4.35 3.48 8.93
N ALA A 317 -4.68 2.19 8.98
CA ALA A 317 -5.70 1.67 9.87
C ALA A 317 -5.17 1.58 11.30
N VAL A 318 -6.00 1.92 12.27
CA VAL A 318 -5.65 2.02 13.70
C VAL A 318 -6.45 1.05 14.55
N ALA A 319 -5.88 0.68 15.71
CA ALA A 319 -6.47 -0.29 16.64
C ALA A 319 -6.94 -1.57 15.92
N GLY A 320 -6.11 -2.06 15.01
CA GLY A 320 -6.43 -3.08 14.03
C GLY A 320 -7.14 -2.47 12.81
N GLU A 321 -8.44 -2.65 12.69
CA GLU A 321 -9.26 -2.16 11.57
C GLU A 321 -10.43 -1.30 12.09
N ARG A 322 -10.15 -0.34 13.02
CA ARG A 322 -11.16 0.45 13.74
C ARG A 322 -11.25 1.91 13.29
N GLY A 323 -10.52 2.30 12.27
CA GLY A 323 -10.54 3.65 11.74
C GLY A 323 -9.30 3.93 10.92
N ILE A 324 -9.28 5.08 10.25
CA ILE A 324 -8.15 5.53 9.43
C ILE A 324 -7.59 6.80 10.04
N ALA A 325 -6.27 6.84 10.25
CA ALA A 325 -5.54 8.01 10.71
C ALA A 325 -4.66 8.60 9.59
N LEU A 326 -4.11 9.78 9.87
CA LEU A 326 -3.29 10.56 8.94
C LEU A 326 -2.01 11.05 9.62
N ALA A 327 -0.88 10.81 8.97
CA ALA A 327 0.43 11.32 9.35
C ALA A 327 1.16 11.92 8.14
N GLU A 328 2.21 12.69 8.39
CA GLU A 328 3.15 13.15 7.37
C GLU A 328 4.46 12.38 7.48
N VAL A 329 5.02 11.96 6.35
CA VAL A 329 6.30 11.27 6.25
C VAL A 329 7.36 12.23 5.74
N HIS A 330 8.41 12.42 6.53
CA HIS A 330 9.59 13.20 6.16
C HIS A 330 10.71 12.25 5.76
N LEU A 331 11.08 12.28 4.49
CA LEU A 331 12.21 11.54 3.95
C LEU A 331 13.39 12.52 3.83
N THR A 332 14.44 12.34 4.62
CA THR A 332 15.69 13.07 4.43
C THR A 332 16.65 12.24 3.57
N PRO A 333 17.33 12.89 2.62
CA PRO A 333 18.29 12.21 1.73
C PRO A 333 19.38 11.47 2.47
#